data_5064bb2d1346e588fb48beb7881ee26b
#
_entry.id   5064bb2d1346e588fb48beb7881ee26b
#
_cell.length_a   1.000
_cell.length_b   1.000
_cell.length_c   1.000
_cell.angle_alpha   90.00
_cell.angle_beta   90.00
_cell.angle_gamma   90.00
#
_symmetry.space_group_name_H-M   'P 1'
#
loop_
_entity.id
_entity.type
_entity.pdbx_description
1 polymer ?
#
loop_
_entity_poly.entity_id
_entity_poly.type
_entity_poly.pdbx_seq_one_letter_code
_entity_poly.pdbx_strand_id
1 'polypeptide(L)'
;MVIIGKRHADIDARFRSLLQKAVRRGNVELVLTTSALLESLSAKEKSWFRNHTAAITFEECWPLGTDLVFNRKYHSKVAALVKVTRSAKAKDAIGLGLLACALFEGDLSVFSGTPEDRHIKIIANAIQRPEDFWDWLNKKAEPGSPKALIENAIRFKNVGRRRDKAVVQAAAYLAASTQFPQIEPAAQADKVFPYWIALDMHTPQGRRVLKDVARDMHISRKQLEWSMFYFEGAKTNAAVESSWWQRSCEWYFHKTGLPIEEAHLLWEPAKPQVIEALADESRQLHRELYTWKLANLERIENLKKQVELYRSHFDSGHLDQLELF
;
A
#
# COMPACT_ATOMS: atom_id res chain seq x y z
N MET A 1 2.72 28.45 16.21
CA MET A 1 3.63 27.32 15.92
C MET A 1 3.27 26.21 16.90
N VAL A 2 2.46 25.22 16.48
CA VAL A 2 2.11 24.10 17.37
C VAL A 2 3.34 23.22 17.48
N ILE A 3 3.96 23.24 18.65
CA ILE A 3 5.11 22.38 18.98
C ILE A 3 4.54 20.96 19.09
N ILE A 4 4.67 20.18 18.01
CA ILE A 4 4.49 18.73 18.09
C ILE A 4 5.68 18.22 18.90
N GLY A 5 5.40 17.91 20.17
CA GLY A 5 6.41 17.56 21.18
C GLY A 5 7.24 16.32 20.81
N LYS A 6 8.35 16.12 21.47
CA LYS A 6 9.49 15.20 21.27
C LYS A 6 9.20 13.66 21.17
N ARG A 7 8.11 13.21 20.52
CA ARG A 7 7.86 11.77 20.21
C ARG A 7 7.83 11.49 18.71
N HIS A 8 8.86 11.96 17.98
CA HIS A 8 8.86 11.96 16.52
C HIS A 8 8.76 10.58 15.84
N ALA A 9 9.28 9.51 16.41
CA ALA A 9 9.29 8.20 15.76
C ALA A 9 7.90 7.53 15.70
N ASP A 10 7.08 7.73 16.72
CA ASP A 10 5.74 7.13 16.83
C ASP A 10 4.69 7.88 16.02
N ILE A 11 4.81 9.20 15.91
CA ILE A 11 3.92 10.06 15.14
C ILE A 11 4.00 9.70 13.64
N ASP A 12 5.20 9.53 13.15
CA ASP A 12 5.50 9.26 11.74
C ASP A 12 4.88 7.92 11.28
N ALA A 13 4.93 6.88 12.09
CA ALA A 13 4.35 5.57 11.77
C ALA A 13 2.82 5.63 11.62
N ARG A 14 2.13 6.43 12.45
CA ARG A 14 0.67 6.60 12.39
C ARG A 14 0.23 7.26 11.07
N PHE A 15 0.89 8.34 10.67
CA PHE A 15 0.53 9.04 9.42
C PHE A 15 0.90 8.24 8.17
N ARG A 16 1.97 7.46 8.19
CA ARG A 16 2.31 6.53 7.11
C ARG A 16 1.23 5.46 6.94
N SER A 17 0.81 4.85 8.05
CA SER A 17 -0.27 3.88 8.09
C SER A 17 -1.60 4.49 7.63
N LEU A 18 -1.91 5.71 8.06
CA LEU A 18 -3.09 6.45 7.66
C LEU A 18 -3.14 6.69 6.14
N LEU A 19 -2.02 7.12 5.54
CA LEU A 19 -1.92 7.33 4.10
C LEU A 19 -2.29 6.05 3.32
N GLN A 20 -1.70 4.91 3.69
CA GLN A 20 -1.97 3.64 3.01
C GLN A 20 -3.45 3.23 3.12
N LYS A 21 -4.06 3.36 4.31
CA LYS A 21 -5.48 3.04 4.51
C LYS A 21 -6.41 4.02 3.79
N ALA A 22 -6.01 5.30 3.71
CA ALA A 22 -6.76 6.30 2.94
C ALA A 22 -6.76 5.97 1.44
N VAL A 23 -5.62 5.55 0.88
CA VAL A 23 -5.50 5.08 -0.51
C VAL A 23 -6.41 3.85 -0.74
N ARG A 24 -6.36 2.85 0.14
CA ARG A 24 -7.18 1.63 0.03
C ARG A 24 -8.67 1.93 0.03
N ARG A 25 -9.09 2.81 0.92
CA ARG A 25 -10.50 3.16 1.13
C ARG A 25 -11.01 4.29 0.22
N GLY A 26 -10.24 4.73 -0.75
CA GLY A 26 -10.69 5.71 -1.74
C GLY A 26 -10.83 7.15 -1.21
N ASN A 27 -10.26 7.47 -0.03
CA ASN A 27 -10.41 8.78 0.59
C ASN A 27 -9.37 9.78 0.07
N VAL A 28 -9.69 10.43 -1.06
CA VAL A 28 -8.80 11.38 -1.76
C VAL A 28 -8.42 12.58 -0.88
N GLU A 29 -9.37 13.13 -0.13
CA GLU A 29 -9.10 14.30 0.72
C GLU A 29 -8.08 13.95 1.81
N LEU A 30 -8.23 12.77 2.41
CA LEU A 30 -7.31 12.30 3.44
C LEU A 30 -5.93 11.98 2.84
N VAL A 31 -5.86 11.44 1.62
CA VAL A 31 -4.61 11.24 0.88
C VAL A 31 -3.89 12.55 0.64
N LEU A 32 -4.57 13.59 0.15
CA LEU A 32 -3.98 14.91 -0.09
C LEU A 32 -3.48 15.54 1.22
N THR A 33 -4.30 15.53 2.27
CA THR A 33 -3.96 16.11 3.57
C THR A 33 -2.77 15.38 4.20
N THR A 34 -2.79 14.04 4.23
CA THR A 34 -1.72 13.26 4.85
C THR A 34 -0.41 13.33 4.05
N SER A 35 -0.50 13.38 2.71
CA SER A 35 0.67 13.60 1.85
C SER A 35 1.31 14.95 2.11
N ALA A 36 0.52 16.03 2.19
CA ALA A 36 1.00 17.37 2.50
C ALA A 36 1.66 17.45 3.89
N LEU A 37 1.08 16.75 4.88
CA LEU A 37 1.66 16.63 6.22
C LEU A 37 3.03 15.94 6.16
N LEU A 38 3.12 14.74 5.57
CA LEU A 38 4.36 13.96 5.51
C LEU A 38 5.50 14.73 4.81
N GLU A 39 5.17 15.47 3.74
CA GLU A 39 6.15 16.34 3.05
C GLU A 39 6.57 17.55 3.91
N SER A 40 5.78 17.96 4.91
CA SER A 40 6.11 19.07 5.81
C SER A 40 6.96 18.66 7.01
N LEU A 41 7.05 17.36 7.28
CA LEU A 41 7.79 16.80 8.42
C LEU A 41 9.31 16.74 8.16
N SER A 42 9.98 15.83 8.83
CA SER A 42 11.44 15.65 8.74
C SER A 42 11.91 15.18 7.36
N ALA A 43 13.20 15.34 7.08
CA ALA A 43 13.83 14.82 5.86
C ALA A 43 13.61 13.29 5.71
N LYS A 44 13.54 12.54 6.83
CA LYS A 44 13.24 11.11 6.86
C LYS A 44 11.83 10.82 6.34
N GLU A 45 10.82 11.62 6.71
CA GLU A 45 9.44 11.45 6.25
C GLU A 45 9.29 11.79 4.78
N LYS A 46 9.91 12.87 4.33
CA LYS A 46 9.98 13.22 2.91
C LYS A 46 10.59 12.09 2.09
N SER A 47 11.70 11.54 2.54
CA SER A 47 12.38 10.41 1.89
C SER A 47 11.49 9.16 1.90
N TRP A 48 10.86 8.84 3.04
CA TRP A 48 9.92 7.72 3.11
C TRP A 48 8.78 7.89 2.11
N PHE A 49 8.10 9.03 2.13
CA PHE A 49 6.98 9.33 1.23
C PHE A 49 7.39 9.15 -0.24
N ARG A 50 8.50 9.78 -0.64
CA ARG A 50 9.00 9.75 -2.02
C ARG A 50 9.33 8.34 -2.52
N ASN A 51 9.83 7.51 -1.64
CA ASN A 51 10.20 6.13 -1.97
C ASN A 51 8.99 5.18 -1.93
N HIS A 52 8.09 5.35 -0.97
CA HIS A 52 6.97 4.43 -0.76
C HIS A 52 5.76 4.71 -1.65
N THR A 53 5.68 5.87 -2.31
CA THR A 53 4.61 6.12 -3.31
C THR A 53 4.57 5.04 -4.38
N ALA A 54 5.73 4.63 -4.90
CA ALA A 54 5.81 3.56 -5.88
C ALA A 54 5.39 2.20 -5.28
N ALA A 55 5.90 1.86 -4.09
CA ALA A 55 5.52 0.63 -3.40
C ALA A 55 4.00 0.56 -3.19
N ILE A 56 3.38 1.63 -2.67
CA ILE A 56 1.92 1.70 -2.47
C ILE A 56 1.18 1.53 -3.81
N THR A 57 1.66 2.14 -4.90
CA THR A 57 1.03 1.99 -6.22
C THR A 57 1.07 0.54 -6.68
N PHE A 58 2.23 -0.11 -6.63
CA PHE A 58 2.37 -1.52 -7.03
C PHE A 58 1.63 -2.48 -6.09
N GLU A 59 1.51 -2.16 -4.81
CA GLU A 59 0.76 -2.96 -3.83
C GLU A 59 -0.76 -2.89 -4.04
N GLU A 60 -1.28 -1.69 -4.29
CA GLU A 60 -2.73 -1.46 -4.30
C GLU A 60 -3.34 -1.58 -5.70
N CYS A 61 -2.59 -1.21 -6.74
CA CYS A 61 -3.06 -1.26 -8.12
C CYS A 61 -1.87 -1.32 -9.08
N TRP A 62 -1.23 -2.50 -9.19
CA TRP A 62 0.00 -2.67 -9.94
C TRP A 62 -0.05 -2.18 -11.41
N PRO A 63 -1.18 -2.25 -12.15
CA PRO A 63 -1.23 -1.76 -13.52
C PRO A 63 -1.02 -0.25 -13.63
N LEU A 64 -1.38 0.52 -12.59
CA LEU A 64 -1.11 1.96 -12.52
C LEU A 64 0.37 2.29 -12.28
N GLY A 65 1.23 1.29 -12.15
CA GLY A 65 2.67 1.46 -12.22
C GLY A 65 3.16 2.09 -13.53
N THR A 66 2.36 2.03 -14.62
CA THR A 66 2.59 2.76 -15.87
C THR A 66 2.71 4.26 -15.67
N ASP A 67 1.96 4.81 -14.71
CA ASP A 67 1.84 6.25 -14.46
C ASP A 67 2.90 6.77 -13.48
N LEU A 68 3.74 5.88 -12.94
CA LEU A 68 4.82 6.27 -12.04
C LEU A 68 5.91 6.99 -12.83
N VAL A 69 6.24 8.20 -12.42
CA VAL A 69 7.32 8.98 -13.01
C VAL A 69 8.47 9.08 -12.03
N PHE A 70 9.62 8.52 -12.43
CA PHE A 70 10.84 8.54 -11.63
C PHE A 70 11.41 9.96 -11.54
N ASN A 71 11.93 10.34 -10.36
CA ASN A 71 12.56 11.66 -10.11
C ASN A 71 11.68 12.89 -10.36
N ARG A 72 10.38 12.74 -10.49
CA ARG A 72 9.46 13.88 -10.65
C ARG A 72 9.15 14.57 -9.33
N LYS A 73 8.61 15.78 -9.47
CA LYS A 73 8.22 16.66 -8.37
C LYS A 73 7.22 15.95 -7.41
N TYR A 74 7.17 16.42 -6.19
CA TYR A 74 6.30 15.89 -5.14
C TYR A 74 4.83 15.73 -5.59
N HIS A 75 4.27 16.73 -6.26
CA HIS A 75 2.86 16.71 -6.69
C HIS A 75 2.55 15.61 -7.72
N SER A 76 3.51 15.20 -8.56
CA SER A 76 3.29 14.07 -9.49
C SER A 76 3.16 12.73 -8.75
N LYS A 77 3.88 12.55 -7.65
CA LYS A 77 3.76 11.37 -6.79
C LYS A 77 2.42 11.34 -6.06
N VAL A 78 1.95 12.51 -5.60
CA VAL A 78 0.61 12.62 -5.01
C VAL A 78 -0.47 12.36 -6.06
N ALA A 79 -0.29 12.84 -7.30
CA ALA A 79 -1.22 12.56 -8.40
C ALA A 79 -1.35 11.07 -8.69
N ALA A 80 -0.22 10.33 -8.71
CA ALA A 80 -0.24 8.87 -8.85
C ALA A 80 -1.03 8.21 -7.70
N LEU A 81 -0.81 8.62 -6.44
CA LEU A 81 -1.59 8.10 -5.30
C LEU A 81 -3.07 8.44 -5.41
N VAL A 82 -3.42 9.65 -5.85
CA VAL A 82 -4.82 10.05 -6.07
C VAL A 82 -5.47 9.20 -7.15
N LYS A 83 -4.76 8.89 -8.24
CA LYS A 83 -5.25 7.98 -9.27
C LYS A 83 -5.52 6.59 -8.70
N VAL A 84 -4.56 6.00 -7.98
CA VAL A 84 -4.73 4.70 -7.27
C VAL A 84 -5.91 4.75 -6.30
N THR A 85 -6.08 5.86 -5.60
CA THR A 85 -7.18 6.05 -4.62
C THR A 85 -8.55 5.99 -5.30
N ARG A 86 -8.67 6.58 -6.49
CA ARG A 86 -9.92 6.65 -7.28
C ARG A 86 -10.18 5.41 -8.14
N SER A 87 -9.27 4.45 -8.15
CA SER A 87 -9.34 3.27 -9.01
C SER A 87 -9.69 2.01 -8.22
N ALA A 88 -10.30 1.05 -8.91
CA ALA A 88 -10.41 -0.32 -8.42
C ALA A 88 -9.02 -0.87 -8.10
N LYS A 89 -8.96 -1.82 -7.16
CA LYS A 89 -7.67 -2.36 -6.69
C LYS A 89 -7.32 -3.62 -7.46
N ALA A 90 -6.05 -3.73 -7.87
CA ALA A 90 -5.48 -4.90 -8.50
C ALA A 90 -4.26 -5.35 -7.68
N LYS A 91 -4.48 -6.36 -6.83
CA LYS A 91 -3.54 -6.76 -5.76
C LYS A 91 -2.72 -8.01 -6.08
N ASP A 92 -2.69 -8.45 -7.35
CA ASP A 92 -1.94 -9.65 -7.73
C ASP A 92 -0.45 -9.54 -7.45
N ALA A 93 0.13 -8.36 -7.69
CA ALA A 93 1.56 -8.15 -7.47
C ALA A 93 1.95 -8.25 -5.99
N ILE A 94 1.15 -7.70 -5.07
CA ILE A 94 1.42 -7.85 -3.63
C ILE A 94 1.22 -9.30 -3.21
N GLY A 95 0.16 -9.97 -3.65
CA GLY A 95 -0.10 -11.37 -3.32
C GLY A 95 1.04 -12.30 -3.77
N LEU A 96 1.41 -12.22 -5.05
CA LEU A 96 2.50 -13.01 -5.62
C LEU A 96 3.86 -12.67 -4.97
N GLY A 97 4.13 -11.39 -4.75
CA GLY A 97 5.37 -10.93 -4.11
C GLY A 97 5.52 -11.40 -2.67
N LEU A 98 4.42 -11.45 -1.89
CA LEU A 98 4.42 -11.97 -0.51
C LEU A 98 4.73 -13.47 -0.47
N LEU A 99 4.07 -14.27 -1.31
CA LEU A 99 4.31 -15.72 -1.39
C LEU A 99 5.76 -16.00 -1.85
N ALA A 100 6.25 -15.25 -2.82
CA ALA A 100 7.64 -15.39 -3.31
C ALA A 100 8.68 -15.01 -2.25
N CYS A 101 8.45 -13.96 -1.46
CA CYS A 101 9.30 -13.62 -0.31
C CYS A 101 9.34 -14.74 0.71
N ALA A 102 8.20 -15.34 1.01
CA ALA A 102 8.12 -16.44 1.95
C ALA A 102 8.87 -17.68 1.44
N LEU A 103 8.73 -18.03 0.15
CA LEU A 103 9.50 -19.09 -0.46
C LEU A 103 11.01 -18.80 -0.42
N PHE A 104 11.43 -17.58 -0.71
CA PHE A 104 12.82 -17.15 -0.62
C PHE A 104 13.38 -17.30 0.82
N GLU A 105 12.53 -17.16 1.83
CA GLU A 105 12.85 -17.36 3.25
C GLU A 105 12.76 -18.83 3.69
N GLY A 106 12.52 -19.75 2.74
CA GLY A 106 12.49 -21.21 2.97
C GLY A 106 11.12 -21.77 3.34
N ASP A 107 10.06 -20.99 3.24
CA ASP A 107 8.71 -21.46 3.56
C ASP A 107 8.08 -22.17 2.36
N LEU A 108 8.04 -23.50 2.42
CA LEU A 108 7.44 -24.33 1.37
C LEU A 108 5.92 -24.42 1.45
N SER A 109 5.29 -23.97 2.54
CA SER A 109 3.83 -23.99 2.70
C SER A 109 3.09 -23.01 1.77
N VAL A 110 3.83 -22.17 1.05
CA VAL A 110 3.30 -21.29 -0.01
C VAL A 110 2.77 -22.05 -1.23
N PHE A 111 3.19 -23.31 -1.39
CA PHE A 111 2.76 -24.13 -2.53
C PHE A 111 1.40 -24.77 -2.26
N SER A 112 0.52 -24.72 -3.26
CA SER A 112 -0.79 -25.36 -3.27
C SER A 112 -0.83 -26.64 -4.12
N GLY A 113 0.29 -27.00 -4.74
CA GLY A 113 0.36 -28.16 -5.63
C GLY A 113 -0.23 -27.90 -7.02
N THR A 114 -0.42 -26.64 -7.39
CA THR A 114 -0.99 -26.24 -8.68
C THR A 114 0.09 -25.73 -9.67
N PRO A 115 -0.21 -25.72 -10.99
CA PRO A 115 0.72 -25.17 -11.98
C PRO A 115 1.15 -23.71 -11.73
N GLU A 116 0.30 -22.94 -11.05
CA GLU A 116 0.55 -21.54 -10.68
C GLU A 116 1.74 -21.39 -9.72
N ASP A 117 2.12 -22.43 -9.00
CA ASP A 117 3.30 -22.44 -8.11
C ASP A 117 4.60 -22.07 -8.83
N ARG A 118 4.67 -22.28 -10.15
CA ARG A 118 5.79 -21.84 -11.00
C ARG A 118 6.04 -20.34 -10.92
N HIS A 119 4.97 -19.52 -10.82
CA HIS A 119 5.07 -18.06 -10.78
C HIS A 119 5.72 -17.60 -9.46
N ILE A 120 5.40 -18.26 -8.35
CA ILE A 120 6.03 -18.02 -7.04
C ILE A 120 7.53 -18.31 -7.14
N LYS A 121 7.92 -19.46 -7.75
CA LYS A 121 9.33 -19.83 -7.94
C LYS A 121 10.08 -18.83 -8.80
N ILE A 122 9.47 -18.33 -9.89
CA ILE A 122 10.07 -17.32 -10.77
C ILE A 122 10.40 -16.05 -9.98
N ILE A 123 9.46 -15.54 -9.18
CA ILE A 123 9.68 -14.31 -8.41
C ILE A 123 10.63 -14.56 -7.22
N ALA A 124 10.59 -15.71 -6.57
CA ALA A 124 11.59 -16.07 -5.55
C ALA A 124 13.00 -16.10 -6.12
N ASN A 125 13.18 -16.66 -7.32
CA ASN A 125 14.46 -16.62 -8.04
C ASN A 125 14.85 -15.18 -8.44
N ALA A 126 13.89 -14.34 -8.83
CA ALA A 126 14.13 -12.92 -9.11
C ALA A 126 14.64 -12.17 -7.87
N ILE A 127 14.15 -12.49 -6.67
CA ILE A 127 14.66 -11.94 -5.40
C ILE A 127 16.12 -12.36 -5.19
N GLN A 128 16.45 -13.60 -5.51
CA GLN A 128 17.81 -14.15 -5.34
C GLN A 128 18.80 -13.61 -6.39
N ARG A 129 18.34 -13.47 -7.65
CA ARG A 129 19.16 -13.04 -8.80
C ARG A 129 18.46 -11.90 -9.56
N PRO A 130 18.41 -10.71 -8.98
CA PRO A 130 17.63 -9.62 -9.55
C PRO A 130 18.14 -9.15 -10.92
N GLU A 131 19.44 -9.12 -11.17
CA GLU A 131 19.97 -8.66 -12.45
C GLU A 131 19.60 -9.63 -13.59
N ASP A 132 19.73 -10.95 -13.38
CA ASP A 132 19.32 -11.96 -14.35
C ASP A 132 17.82 -11.83 -14.71
N PHE A 133 17.00 -11.54 -13.70
CA PHE A 133 15.57 -11.32 -13.89
C PHE A 133 15.28 -10.08 -14.75
N TRP A 134 15.93 -8.96 -14.46
CA TRP A 134 15.71 -7.72 -15.20
C TRP A 134 16.21 -7.82 -16.64
N ASP A 135 17.33 -8.47 -16.87
CA ASP A 135 17.88 -8.73 -18.20
C ASP A 135 16.95 -9.64 -19.02
N TRP A 136 16.42 -10.70 -18.38
CA TRP A 136 15.45 -11.58 -19.01
C TRP A 136 14.17 -10.81 -19.37
N LEU A 137 13.65 -9.97 -18.46
CA LEU A 137 12.43 -9.23 -18.66
C LEU A 137 12.55 -8.20 -19.80
N ASN A 138 13.68 -7.50 -19.89
CA ASN A 138 13.97 -6.56 -20.98
C ASN A 138 13.98 -7.26 -22.36
N LYS A 139 14.46 -8.51 -22.43
CA LYS A 139 14.45 -9.29 -23.68
C LYS A 139 13.08 -9.81 -24.05
N LYS A 140 12.19 -10.00 -23.07
CA LYS A 140 10.82 -10.50 -23.29
C LYS A 140 9.78 -9.41 -23.54
N ALA A 141 10.05 -8.17 -23.20
CA ALA A 141 9.13 -7.05 -23.38
C ALA A 141 8.88 -6.81 -24.88
N GLU A 142 7.83 -7.43 -25.40
CA GLU A 142 7.40 -7.23 -26.78
C GLU A 142 6.87 -5.81 -27.02
N PRO A 143 7.00 -5.27 -28.24
CA PRO A 143 6.35 -4.02 -28.62
C PRO A 143 4.84 -4.14 -28.42
N GLY A 144 4.27 -3.30 -27.54
CA GLY A 144 2.82 -3.30 -27.22
C GLY A 144 2.44 -3.91 -25.87
N SER A 145 3.32 -4.66 -25.19
CA SER A 145 3.15 -4.95 -23.76
C SER A 145 3.28 -3.64 -22.95
N PRO A 146 2.86 -3.58 -21.69
CA PRO A 146 2.96 -2.37 -20.89
C PRO A 146 4.43 -2.03 -20.57
N LYS A 147 5.17 -1.70 -21.63
CA LYS A 147 6.59 -1.35 -21.60
C LYS A 147 6.87 -0.27 -20.56
N ALA A 148 6.00 0.73 -20.48
CA ALA A 148 6.12 1.80 -19.50
C ALA A 148 6.09 1.29 -18.04
N LEU A 149 5.29 0.27 -17.73
CA LEU A 149 5.28 -0.35 -16.40
C LEU A 149 6.61 -1.04 -16.11
N ILE A 150 7.12 -1.82 -17.08
CA ILE A 150 8.37 -2.56 -16.93
C ILE A 150 9.53 -1.58 -16.76
N GLU A 151 9.60 -0.51 -17.56
CA GLU A 151 10.60 0.55 -17.44
C GLU A 151 10.54 1.25 -16.08
N ASN A 152 9.32 1.55 -15.60
CA ASN A 152 9.13 2.11 -14.27
C ASN A 152 9.54 1.14 -13.16
N ALA A 153 9.17 -0.14 -13.27
CA ALA A 153 9.59 -1.17 -12.32
C ALA A 153 11.11 -1.29 -12.22
N ILE A 154 11.82 -1.26 -13.35
CA ILE A 154 13.29 -1.26 -13.38
C ILE A 154 13.85 -0.03 -12.65
N ARG A 155 13.27 1.15 -12.84
CA ARG A 155 13.69 2.39 -12.14
C ARG A 155 13.47 2.29 -10.62
N PHE A 156 12.44 1.55 -10.20
CA PHE A 156 12.11 1.33 -8.79
C PHE A 156 12.70 0.03 -8.20
N LYS A 157 13.49 -0.74 -8.96
CA LYS A 157 14.04 -2.06 -8.55
C LYS A 157 14.81 -2.04 -7.22
N ASN A 158 15.36 -0.90 -6.82
CA ASN A 158 16.14 -0.74 -5.59
C ASN A 158 15.38 -0.01 -4.47
N VAL A 159 14.12 0.38 -4.69
CA VAL A 159 13.34 1.13 -3.71
C VAL A 159 12.72 0.19 -2.68
N GLY A 160 12.80 0.57 -1.41
CA GLY A 160 12.16 -0.14 -0.32
C GLY A 160 12.95 -1.35 0.21
N ARG A 161 12.26 -2.16 0.99
CA ARG A 161 12.79 -3.40 1.59
C ARG A 161 12.64 -4.56 0.60
N ARG A 162 13.11 -5.75 0.98
CA ARG A 162 13.01 -6.97 0.16
C ARG A 162 11.58 -7.24 -0.34
N ARG A 163 10.59 -7.10 0.54
CA ARG A 163 9.18 -7.28 0.20
C ARG A 163 8.73 -6.29 -0.88
N ASP A 164 9.07 -5.01 -0.74
CA ASP A 164 8.71 -3.98 -1.73
C ASP A 164 9.32 -4.30 -3.11
N LYS A 165 10.57 -4.76 -3.11
CA LYS A 165 11.27 -5.19 -4.33
C LYS A 165 10.60 -6.40 -4.98
N ALA A 166 10.17 -7.39 -4.18
CA ALA A 166 9.43 -8.54 -4.67
C ALA A 166 8.10 -8.16 -5.31
N VAL A 167 7.39 -7.18 -4.73
CA VAL A 167 6.15 -6.64 -5.32
C VAL A 167 6.43 -5.97 -6.66
N VAL A 168 7.47 -5.17 -6.76
CA VAL A 168 7.88 -4.52 -8.02
C VAL A 168 8.26 -5.56 -9.08
N GLN A 169 9.00 -6.60 -8.70
CA GLN A 169 9.34 -7.72 -9.59
C GLN A 169 8.10 -8.50 -10.03
N ALA A 170 7.18 -8.77 -9.11
CA ALA A 170 5.91 -9.43 -9.41
C ALA A 170 5.06 -8.60 -10.38
N ALA A 171 4.95 -7.29 -10.18
CA ALA A 171 4.21 -6.39 -11.07
C ALA A 171 4.80 -6.41 -12.49
N ALA A 172 6.13 -6.29 -12.61
CA ALA A 172 6.81 -6.33 -13.90
C ALA A 172 6.66 -7.70 -14.60
N TYR A 173 6.72 -8.78 -13.83
CA TYR A 173 6.49 -10.13 -14.33
C TYR A 173 5.06 -10.33 -14.84
N LEU A 174 4.07 -9.92 -14.07
CA LEU A 174 2.66 -9.98 -14.46
C LEU A 174 2.41 -9.17 -15.72
N ALA A 175 2.99 -7.97 -15.82
CA ALA A 175 2.89 -7.14 -17.00
C ALA A 175 3.44 -7.80 -18.27
N ALA A 176 4.48 -8.63 -18.15
CA ALA A 176 5.11 -9.33 -19.26
C ALA A 176 4.50 -10.71 -19.58
N SER A 177 3.71 -11.29 -18.66
CA SER A 177 3.29 -12.70 -18.75
C SER A 177 1.79 -12.91 -18.70
N THR A 178 0.99 -11.86 -18.43
CA THR A 178 -0.46 -11.96 -18.35
C THR A 178 -1.12 -10.88 -19.21
N GLN A 179 -2.43 -11.05 -19.48
CA GLN A 179 -3.20 -9.98 -20.09
C GLN A 179 -3.22 -8.78 -19.14
N PHE A 180 -2.89 -7.60 -19.67
CA PHE A 180 -2.86 -6.39 -18.87
C PHE A 180 -4.29 -5.93 -18.53
N PRO A 181 -4.68 -5.85 -17.25
CA PRO A 181 -6.05 -5.56 -16.91
C PRO A 181 -6.38 -4.08 -17.13
N GLN A 182 -7.61 -3.82 -17.58
CA GLN A 182 -8.16 -2.48 -17.53
C GLN A 182 -8.59 -2.16 -16.09
N ILE A 183 -8.26 -0.96 -15.64
CA ILE A 183 -8.56 -0.53 -14.28
C ILE A 183 -9.75 0.41 -14.29
N GLU A 184 -10.85 -0.06 -13.72
CA GLU A 184 -12.08 0.70 -13.60
C GLU A 184 -12.01 1.73 -12.47
N PRO A 185 -12.75 2.84 -12.59
CA PRO A 185 -12.94 3.76 -11.47
C PRO A 185 -13.62 3.04 -10.30
N ALA A 186 -13.19 3.35 -9.09
CA ALA A 186 -13.84 2.86 -7.88
C ALA A 186 -14.83 3.89 -7.32
N ALA A 187 -15.79 3.40 -6.54
CA ALA A 187 -16.69 4.26 -5.77
C ALA A 187 -15.91 5.16 -4.81
N GLN A 188 -16.44 6.35 -4.54
CA GLN A 188 -15.86 7.21 -3.50
C GLN A 188 -15.96 6.56 -2.13
N ALA A 189 -15.02 6.91 -1.26
CA ALA A 189 -15.01 6.46 0.11
C ALA A 189 -16.27 6.92 0.88
N ASP A 190 -16.56 6.17 1.93
CA ASP A 190 -17.50 6.60 2.95
C ASP A 190 -17.11 7.97 3.50
N LYS A 191 -18.10 8.79 3.85
CA LYS A 191 -17.88 10.15 4.36
C LYS A 191 -17.06 10.20 5.64
N VAL A 192 -17.10 9.14 6.44
CA VAL A 192 -16.41 9.05 7.73
C VAL A 192 -15.30 7.99 7.67
N PHE A 193 -14.07 8.43 7.85
CA PHE A 193 -12.92 7.52 7.93
C PHE A 193 -12.68 7.08 9.38
N PRO A 194 -12.65 5.77 9.67
CA PRO A 194 -12.41 5.28 11.02
C PRO A 194 -10.90 5.30 11.35
N TYR A 195 -10.43 6.35 12.03
CA TYR A 195 -9.00 6.60 12.29
C TYR A 195 -8.30 5.49 13.07
N TRP A 196 -9.03 4.70 13.88
CA TRP A 196 -8.46 3.58 14.63
C TRP A 196 -7.82 2.52 13.73
N ILE A 197 -8.29 2.34 12.48
CA ILE A 197 -7.68 1.38 11.54
C ILE A 197 -6.25 1.74 11.14
N ALA A 198 -5.86 3.01 11.25
CA ALA A 198 -4.49 3.43 11.02
C ALA A 198 -3.53 2.99 12.14
N LEU A 199 -4.07 2.58 13.29
CA LEU A 199 -3.34 2.14 14.47
C LEU A 199 -3.32 0.61 14.57
N ASP A 200 -2.93 -0.05 13.48
CA ASP A 200 -2.82 -1.50 13.40
C ASP A 200 -1.41 -2.00 13.80
N MET A 201 -1.13 -3.28 13.53
CA MET A 201 0.16 -3.91 13.83
C MET A 201 1.39 -3.21 13.23
N HIS A 202 1.21 -2.27 12.29
CA HIS A 202 2.30 -1.51 11.68
C HIS A 202 2.71 -0.29 12.52
N THR A 203 1.96 0.04 13.57
CA THR A 203 2.24 1.14 14.48
C THR A 203 2.61 0.63 15.88
N PRO A 204 3.47 1.35 16.64
CA PRO A 204 3.78 0.98 18.02
C PRO A 204 2.53 0.92 18.91
N GLN A 205 1.62 1.87 18.73
CA GLN A 205 0.35 1.94 19.48
C GLN A 205 -0.52 0.71 19.21
N GLY A 206 -0.74 0.39 17.91
CA GLY A 206 -1.52 -0.76 17.50
C GLY A 206 -0.94 -2.06 18.04
N ARG A 207 0.38 -2.26 17.92
CA ARG A 207 1.05 -3.46 18.46
C ARG A 207 0.85 -3.62 19.97
N ARG A 208 0.91 -2.52 20.72
CA ARG A 208 0.70 -2.55 22.19
C ARG A 208 -0.73 -2.94 22.50
N VAL A 209 -1.71 -2.25 21.93
CA VAL A 209 -3.13 -2.50 22.19
C VAL A 209 -3.54 -3.91 21.75
N LEU A 210 -3.14 -4.35 20.56
CA LEU A 210 -3.48 -5.69 20.07
C LEU A 210 -2.85 -6.80 20.95
N LYS A 211 -1.67 -6.56 21.51
CA LYS A 211 -1.06 -7.47 22.48
C LYS A 211 -1.90 -7.57 23.75
N ASP A 212 -2.37 -6.44 24.28
CA ASP A 212 -3.13 -6.41 25.52
C ASP A 212 -4.51 -7.02 25.34
N VAL A 213 -5.24 -6.65 24.27
CA VAL A 213 -6.55 -7.25 23.93
C VAL A 213 -6.43 -8.76 23.72
N ALA A 214 -5.40 -9.22 22.98
CA ALA A 214 -5.20 -10.65 22.76
C ALA A 214 -4.96 -11.42 24.05
N ARG A 215 -4.20 -10.84 25.00
CA ARG A 215 -3.99 -11.42 26.32
C ARG A 215 -5.29 -11.51 27.11
N ASP A 216 -6.07 -10.44 27.14
CA ASP A 216 -7.29 -10.33 27.93
C ASP A 216 -8.41 -11.26 27.38
N MET A 217 -8.41 -11.50 26.06
CA MET A 217 -9.29 -12.45 25.38
C MET A 217 -8.75 -13.89 25.37
N HIS A 218 -7.55 -14.16 25.86
CA HIS A 218 -6.88 -15.46 25.80
C HIS A 218 -6.75 -16.03 24.37
N ILE A 219 -6.49 -15.16 23.38
CA ILE A 219 -6.29 -15.52 21.98
C ILE A 219 -4.88 -15.24 21.49
N SER A 220 -4.49 -15.81 20.35
CA SER A 220 -3.20 -15.54 19.73
C SER A 220 -3.11 -14.09 19.26
N ARG A 221 -2.05 -13.38 19.71
CA ARG A 221 -1.76 -12.03 19.22
C ARG A 221 -1.61 -11.99 17.70
N LYS A 222 -0.94 -12.97 17.09
CA LYS A 222 -0.74 -13.01 15.62
C LYS A 222 -2.06 -13.20 14.88
N GLN A 223 -2.96 -14.03 15.40
CA GLN A 223 -4.29 -14.20 14.84
C GLN A 223 -5.10 -12.91 14.91
N LEU A 224 -5.10 -12.21 16.05
CA LEU A 224 -5.79 -10.93 16.21
C LEU A 224 -5.19 -9.82 15.30
N GLU A 225 -3.86 -9.69 15.28
CA GLU A 225 -3.17 -8.70 14.44
C GLU A 225 -3.52 -8.91 12.96
N TRP A 226 -3.54 -10.17 12.51
CA TRP A 226 -3.83 -10.48 11.12
C TRP A 226 -5.32 -10.33 10.80
N SER A 227 -6.23 -10.73 11.69
CA SER A 227 -7.67 -10.52 11.52
C SER A 227 -8.03 -9.04 11.43
N MET A 228 -7.50 -8.20 12.33
CA MET A 228 -7.68 -6.75 12.22
C MET A 228 -7.16 -6.20 10.89
N PHE A 229 -5.97 -6.64 10.46
CA PHE A 229 -5.43 -6.19 9.18
C PHE A 229 -6.30 -6.62 8.01
N TYR A 230 -6.70 -7.89 7.96
CA TYR A 230 -7.49 -8.45 6.87
C TYR A 230 -8.88 -7.79 6.75
N PHE A 231 -9.63 -7.74 7.85
CA PHE A 231 -11.00 -7.22 7.83
C PHE A 231 -11.07 -5.70 7.76
N GLU A 232 -10.08 -4.98 8.29
CA GLU A 232 -10.14 -3.54 8.38
C GLU A 232 -8.98 -2.82 7.68
N GLY A 233 -7.75 -3.22 7.93
CA GLY A 233 -6.55 -2.57 7.37
C GLY A 233 -6.40 -2.77 5.87
N ALA A 234 -6.79 -3.94 5.36
CA ALA A 234 -6.73 -4.30 3.95
C ALA A 234 -8.02 -3.99 3.18
N LYS A 235 -9.11 -3.59 3.88
CA LYS A 235 -10.39 -3.26 3.27
C LYS A 235 -10.26 -2.14 2.25
N THR A 236 -10.86 -2.35 1.07
CA THR A 236 -10.85 -1.41 -0.06
C THR A 236 -12.23 -0.81 -0.31
N ASN A 237 -12.29 0.24 -1.13
CA ASN A 237 -13.53 0.88 -1.59
C ASN A 237 -14.17 0.18 -2.80
N ALA A 238 -13.56 -0.92 -3.26
CA ALA A 238 -14.08 -1.75 -4.35
C ALA A 238 -13.74 -3.21 -4.06
N ALA A 239 -14.45 -4.13 -4.69
CA ALA A 239 -14.08 -5.54 -4.67
C ALA A 239 -12.67 -5.73 -5.23
N VAL A 240 -11.93 -6.69 -4.68
CA VAL A 240 -10.61 -7.08 -5.17
C VAL A 240 -10.74 -8.46 -5.78
N GLU A 241 -10.74 -8.51 -7.10
CA GLU A 241 -10.69 -9.76 -7.85
C GLU A 241 -9.22 -10.09 -8.14
N SER A 242 -8.55 -10.70 -7.16
CA SER A 242 -7.15 -11.08 -7.26
C SER A 242 -6.93 -12.43 -6.60
N SER A 243 -6.69 -13.46 -7.41
CA SER A 243 -6.41 -14.82 -6.93
C SER A 243 -5.11 -14.89 -6.13
N TRP A 244 -4.09 -14.12 -6.53
CA TRP A 244 -2.82 -14.06 -5.80
C TRP A 244 -2.96 -13.40 -4.44
N TRP A 245 -3.77 -12.34 -4.34
CA TRP A 245 -4.04 -11.70 -3.05
C TRP A 245 -4.80 -12.66 -2.13
N GLN A 246 -5.86 -13.27 -2.63
CA GLN A 246 -6.64 -14.25 -1.86
C GLN A 246 -5.76 -15.39 -1.37
N ARG A 247 -4.99 -16.03 -2.26
CA ARG A 247 -4.06 -17.11 -1.92
C ARG A 247 -3.03 -16.68 -0.87
N SER A 248 -2.50 -15.46 -0.95
CA SER A 248 -1.57 -14.94 0.05
C SER A 248 -2.23 -14.74 1.41
N CYS A 249 -3.49 -14.34 1.46
CA CYS A 249 -4.26 -14.21 2.69
C CYS A 249 -4.52 -15.58 3.33
N GLU A 250 -5.00 -16.55 2.55
CA GLU A 250 -5.22 -17.94 2.99
C GLU A 250 -3.94 -18.56 3.57
N TRP A 251 -2.82 -18.44 2.84
CA TRP A 251 -1.51 -18.89 3.31
C TRP A 251 -1.14 -18.25 4.66
N TYR A 252 -1.35 -16.93 4.78
CA TYR A 252 -0.96 -16.22 5.99
C TYR A 252 -1.81 -16.60 7.19
N PHE A 253 -3.13 -16.76 7.00
CA PHE A 253 -4.03 -17.25 8.03
C PHE A 253 -3.66 -18.67 8.46
N HIS A 254 -3.41 -19.56 7.51
CA HIS A 254 -2.94 -20.93 7.80
C HIS A 254 -1.68 -20.92 8.69
N LYS A 255 -0.71 -20.04 8.43
CA LYS A 255 0.49 -19.87 9.27
C LYS A 255 0.21 -19.40 10.69
N THR A 256 -0.89 -18.73 10.92
CA THR A 256 -1.29 -18.32 12.28
C THR A 256 -2.05 -19.42 13.00
N GLY A 257 -2.37 -20.54 12.34
CA GLY A 257 -3.20 -21.62 12.86
C GLY A 257 -4.68 -21.24 12.96
N LEU A 258 -5.14 -20.28 12.14
CA LEU A 258 -6.53 -19.85 12.05
C LEU A 258 -6.96 -19.95 10.58
N PRO A 259 -7.90 -20.85 10.22
CA PRO A 259 -8.48 -20.87 8.87
C PRO A 259 -9.14 -19.52 8.54
N ILE A 260 -9.00 -19.06 7.29
CA ILE A 260 -9.55 -17.76 6.89
C ILE A 260 -11.08 -17.70 7.05
N GLU A 261 -11.74 -18.82 6.84
CA GLU A 261 -13.20 -18.99 6.97
C GLU A 261 -13.67 -18.79 8.43
N GLU A 262 -12.80 -19.10 9.40
CA GLU A 262 -13.06 -18.96 10.82
C GLU A 262 -12.59 -17.61 11.39
N ALA A 263 -11.83 -16.85 10.63
CA ALA A 263 -11.20 -15.60 11.10
C ALA A 263 -12.24 -14.57 11.59
N HIS A 264 -13.45 -14.56 11.02
CA HIS A 264 -14.55 -13.69 11.45
C HIS A 264 -15.04 -14.05 12.87
N LEU A 265 -15.04 -15.34 13.27
CA LEU A 265 -15.43 -15.77 14.61
C LEU A 265 -14.50 -15.23 15.69
N LEU A 266 -13.22 -15.02 15.35
CA LEU A 266 -12.28 -14.35 16.23
C LEU A 266 -12.44 -12.83 16.20
N TRP A 267 -12.64 -12.26 14.99
CA TRP A 267 -12.62 -10.80 14.81
C TRP A 267 -13.87 -10.11 15.36
N GLU A 268 -15.06 -10.65 15.11
CA GLU A 268 -16.31 -10.01 15.54
C GLU A 268 -16.39 -9.71 17.05
N PRO A 269 -16.05 -10.64 17.97
CA PRO A 269 -16.02 -10.34 19.39
C PRO A 269 -14.81 -9.47 19.82
N ALA A 270 -13.70 -9.52 19.09
CA ALA A 270 -12.52 -8.73 19.40
C ALA A 270 -12.62 -7.27 18.94
N LYS A 271 -13.32 -7.01 17.85
CA LYS A 271 -13.43 -5.69 17.22
C LYS A 271 -13.88 -4.58 18.17
N PRO A 272 -14.97 -4.72 18.95
CA PRO A 272 -15.37 -3.65 19.88
C PRO A 272 -14.32 -3.38 20.95
N GLN A 273 -13.63 -4.39 21.46
CA GLN A 273 -12.57 -4.24 22.45
C GLN A 273 -11.36 -3.50 21.87
N VAL A 274 -10.96 -3.82 20.62
CA VAL A 274 -9.89 -3.12 19.91
C VAL A 274 -10.26 -1.66 19.65
N ILE A 275 -11.49 -1.39 19.23
CA ILE A 275 -11.97 -0.02 18.99
C ILE A 275 -11.94 0.80 20.29
N GLU A 276 -12.44 0.24 21.38
CA GLU A 276 -12.44 0.90 22.69
C GLU A 276 -11.02 1.18 23.17
N ALA A 277 -10.15 0.19 23.12
CA ALA A 277 -8.75 0.33 23.54
C ALA A 277 -7.93 1.31 22.68
N LEU A 278 -8.32 1.52 21.41
CA LEU A 278 -7.70 2.50 20.51
C LEU A 278 -8.41 3.86 20.50
N ALA A 279 -9.51 4.04 21.23
CA ALA A 279 -10.36 5.21 21.08
C ALA A 279 -9.63 6.54 21.35
N ASP A 280 -8.81 6.62 22.40
CA ASP A 280 -8.07 7.84 22.74
C ASP A 280 -6.98 8.15 21.71
N GLU A 281 -6.18 7.17 21.35
CA GLU A 281 -5.13 7.31 20.33
C GLU A 281 -5.73 7.68 18.96
N SER A 282 -6.89 7.10 18.61
CA SER A 282 -7.64 7.41 17.40
C SER A 282 -8.14 8.85 17.39
N ARG A 283 -8.74 9.32 18.49
CA ARG A 283 -9.16 10.71 18.66
C ARG A 283 -7.97 11.67 18.59
N GLN A 284 -6.86 11.29 19.18
CA GLN A 284 -5.63 12.09 19.14
C GLN A 284 -5.09 12.21 17.72
N LEU A 285 -4.99 11.08 16.97
CA LEU A 285 -4.55 11.07 15.58
C LEU A 285 -5.42 11.98 14.69
N HIS A 286 -6.75 11.85 14.82
CA HIS A 286 -7.69 12.71 14.11
C HIS A 286 -7.50 14.18 14.46
N ARG A 287 -7.42 14.52 15.75
CA ARG A 287 -7.24 15.90 16.21
C ARG A 287 -5.93 16.51 15.71
N GLU A 288 -4.83 15.77 15.78
CA GLU A 288 -3.53 16.23 15.30
C GLU A 288 -3.59 16.55 13.79
N LEU A 289 -4.14 15.63 12.98
CA LEU A 289 -4.30 15.85 11.54
C LEU A 289 -5.22 17.04 11.24
N TYR A 290 -6.36 17.13 11.92
CA TYR A 290 -7.32 18.19 11.72
C TYR A 290 -6.75 19.57 12.08
N THR A 291 -6.09 19.69 13.23
CA THR A 291 -5.40 20.92 13.64
C THR A 291 -4.34 21.33 12.65
N TRP A 292 -3.54 20.36 12.18
CA TRP A 292 -2.52 20.62 11.16
C TRP A 292 -3.18 21.06 9.83
N LYS A 293 -4.26 20.40 9.41
CA LYS A 293 -5.03 20.75 8.20
C LYS A 293 -5.51 22.19 8.27
N LEU A 294 -6.13 22.61 9.36
CA LEU A 294 -6.63 23.99 9.51
C LEU A 294 -5.51 25.04 9.41
N ALA A 295 -4.34 24.74 9.97
CA ALA A 295 -3.19 25.64 9.91
C ALA A 295 -2.47 25.63 8.53
N ASN A 296 -2.84 24.74 7.61
CA ASN A 296 -2.16 24.54 6.33
C ASN A 296 -3.13 24.45 5.14
N LEU A 297 -4.33 25.06 5.23
CA LEU A 297 -5.35 24.99 4.18
C LEU A 297 -4.84 25.44 2.81
N GLU A 298 -4.14 26.58 2.76
CA GLU A 298 -3.57 27.12 1.52
C GLU A 298 -2.60 26.11 0.86
N ARG A 299 -1.74 25.48 1.66
CA ARG A 299 -0.81 24.47 1.18
C ARG A 299 -1.53 23.26 0.56
N ILE A 300 -2.62 22.80 1.19
CA ILE A 300 -3.40 21.67 0.71
C ILE A 300 -4.13 22.04 -0.57
N GLU A 301 -4.74 23.22 -0.64
CA GLU A 301 -5.43 23.69 -1.86
C GLU A 301 -4.46 23.92 -3.02
N ASN A 302 -3.25 24.41 -2.76
CA ASN A 302 -2.21 24.54 -3.78
C ASN A 302 -1.77 23.15 -4.28
N LEU A 303 -1.57 22.18 -3.37
CA LEU A 303 -1.28 20.80 -3.75
C LEU A 303 -2.38 20.20 -4.62
N LYS A 304 -3.65 20.39 -4.24
CA LYS A 304 -4.81 19.91 -4.98
C LYS A 304 -4.84 20.47 -6.40
N LYS A 305 -4.65 21.77 -6.55
CA LYS A 305 -4.56 22.44 -7.88
C LYS A 305 -3.44 21.85 -8.73
N GLN A 306 -2.24 21.66 -8.15
CA GLN A 306 -1.09 21.07 -8.86
C GLN A 306 -1.35 19.62 -9.27
N VAL A 307 -2.01 18.83 -8.42
CA VAL A 307 -2.37 17.45 -8.72
C VAL A 307 -3.38 17.37 -9.86
N GLU A 308 -4.43 18.20 -9.86
CA GLU A 308 -5.43 18.21 -10.93
C GLU A 308 -4.83 18.73 -12.25
N LEU A 309 -3.96 19.74 -12.21
CA LEU A 309 -3.24 20.22 -13.38
C LEU A 309 -2.35 19.12 -13.98
N TYR A 310 -1.59 18.42 -13.15
CA TYR A 310 -0.75 17.29 -13.57
C TYR A 310 -1.58 16.18 -14.23
N ARG A 311 -2.73 15.84 -13.66
CA ARG A 311 -3.62 14.82 -14.20
C ARG A 311 -4.18 15.21 -15.56
N SER A 312 -4.64 16.45 -15.74
CA SER A 312 -5.18 16.91 -17.02
C SER A 312 -4.13 16.84 -18.15
N HIS A 313 -2.87 17.14 -17.87
CA HIS A 313 -1.79 17.01 -18.84
C HIS A 313 -1.43 15.55 -19.12
N PHE A 314 -1.48 14.70 -18.10
CA PHE A 314 -1.22 13.26 -18.27
C PHE A 314 -2.28 12.61 -19.15
N ASP A 315 -3.54 12.88 -18.88
CA ASP A 315 -4.68 12.33 -19.63
C ASP A 315 -4.73 12.87 -21.09
N SER A 316 -4.16 14.05 -21.37
CA SER A 316 -4.05 14.64 -22.71
C SER A 316 -2.83 14.20 -23.53
N GLY A 317 -1.93 13.38 -22.95
CA GLY A 317 -0.70 12.93 -23.63
C GLY A 317 0.40 14.00 -23.79
N HIS A 318 0.26 15.18 -23.16
CA HIS A 318 1.17 16.32 -23.29
C HIS A 318 2.22 16.38 -22.16
N LEU A 319 2.81 15.24 -21.81
CA LEU A 319 3.78 15.14 -20.71
C LEU A 319 5.10 15.92 -20.96
N ASP A 320 5.50 16.03 -22.22
CA ASP A 320 6.80 16.65 -22.58
C ASP A 320 6.84 18.17 -22.30
N GLN A 321 5.68 18.83 -22.17
CA GLN A 321 5.60 20.25 -21.89
C GLN A 321 5.72 20.61 -20.40
N LEU A 322 5.63 19.64 -19.49
CA LEU A 322 5.76 19.87 -18.05
C LEU A 322 7.20 19.96 -17.54
N GLU A 323 8.20 19.75 -18.39
CA GLU A 323 9.63 19.86 -18.01
C GLU A 323 10.12 21.30 -17.85
N LEU A 324 9.32 22.30 -18.28
CA LEU A 324 9.72 23.70 -18.34
C LEU A 324 9.26 24.56 -17.13
N PHE A 325 8.54 24.00 -16.17
CA PHE A 325 8.07 24.67 -14.96
C PHE A 325 8.41 23.83 -13.72
#